data_40aad54acdce06bd3aa163d7cdf2247a
#
_entry.id   40aad54acdce06bd3aa163d7cdf2247a
#
_cell.length_a   1.000
_cell.length_b   1.000
_cell.length_c   1.000
_cell.angle_alpha   90.00
_cell.angle_beta   90.00
_cell.angle_gamma   90.00
#
_symmetry.space_group_name_H-M   'P 1'
#
loop_
_entity.id
_entity.type
_entity.pdbx_description
1 polymer ?
#
loop_
_entity_poly.entity_id
_entity_poly.type
_entity_poly.pdbx_seq_one_letter_code
_entity_poly.pdbx_strand_id
1 'polypeptide(L)'
;VTAAKINNDVISGQTALTSSPDDTDELLISDAGTIKRIDVSLVRGVNKNLWLAYNNSGDTISNATWTKVEMDVEVYDTASAFDVSNDRFTVPSGEGGYYYLYGTTNGRNTNNHLRAIQTAFYKNGSIISDKYAMASINNADSGDGNFRGFSRSHSLIVNLSASDYVEMYTNITVSSGSPIIDEISIFGGYKLLT
;
A
#
# COMPACT_ATOMS: atom_id res chain seq x y z
N VAL A 1 -23.24 -3.98 -42.05
CA VAL A 1 -23.26 -5.41 -41.74
C VAL A 1 -24.35 -5.62 -40.70
N THR A 2 -25.44 -6.28 -41.04
CA THR A 2 -26.48 -6.64 -40.05
C THR A 2 -26.00 -7.80 -39.18
N ALA A 3 -26.41 -7.84 -37.92
CA ALA A 3 -26.00 -8.85 -36.91
C ALA A 3 -26.13 -10.32 -37.38
N ALA A 4 -26.99 -10.57 -38.36
CA ALA A 4 -27.20 -11.90 -38.99
C ALA A 4 -26.06 -12.36 -39.92
N LYS A 5 -25.00 -11.57 -40.13
CA LYS A 5 -23.90 -11.88 -41.05
C LYS A 5 -22.55 -12.19 -40.36
N ILE A 6 -22.52 -12.19 -39.07
CA ILE A 6 -21.34 -12.70 -38.32
C ILE A 6 -21.61 -14.18 -38.11
N ASN A 7 -20.98 -15.05 -38.88
CA ASN A 7 -21.03 -16.49 -38.66
C ASN A 7 -20.28 -16.85 -37.38
N ASN A 8 -20.68 -17.88 -36.67
CA ASN A 8 -20.01 -18.40 -35.45
C ASN A 8 -18.52 -18.68 -35.68
N ASP A 9 -18.12 -18.98 -36.94
CA ASP A 9 -16.73 -19.24 -37.31
C ASP A 9 -15.82 -18.00 -37.39
N VAL A 10 -16.36 -16.79 -37.24
CA VAL A 10 -15.55 -15.55 -37.25
C VAL A 10 -14.53 -15.53 -36.09
N ILE A 11 -14.85 -16.19 -34.98
CA ILE A 11 -13.94 -16.32 -33.87
C ILE A 11 -13.32 -17.73 -33.84
N SER A 12 -14.15 -18.79 -33.89
CA SER A 12 -13.70 -20.17 -33.72
C SER A 12 -12.90 -20.70 -34.92
N GLY A 13 -13.09 -20.12 -36.11
CA GLY A 13 -12.34 -20.47 -37.32
C GLY A 13 -10.97 -19.78 -37.45
N GLN A 14 -10.60 -18.88 -36.51
CA GLN A 14 -9.32 -18.21 -36.53
C GLN A 14 -8.23 -18.98 -35.81
N THR A 15 -6.98 -18.74 -36.19
CA THR A 15 -5.83 -19.30 -35.47
C THR A 15 -5.79 -18.73 -34.06
N ALA A 16 -5.70 -19.62 -33.07
CA ALA A 16 -5.60 -19.19 -31.68
C ALA A 16 -4.30 -18.41 -31.41
N LEU A 17 -4.39 -17.32 -30.66
CA LEU A 17 -3.24 -16.64 -30.14
C LEU A 17 -2.54 -17.54 -29.10
N THR A 18 -1.23 -17.74 -29.24
CA THR A 18 -0.42 -18.59 -28.33
C THR A 18 0.35 -17.79 -27.29
N SER A 19 0.30 -16.46 -27.36
CA SER A 19 0.90 -15.52 -26.41
C SER A 19 -0.16 -14.56 -25.87
N SER A 20 0.17 -13.82 -24.82
CA SER A 20 -0.69 -12.70 -24.38
C SER A 20 -0.82 -11.68 -25.53
N PRO A 21 -2.03 -11.12 -25.75
CA PRO A 21 -2.20 -10.04 -26.71
C PRO A 21 -1.40 -8.81 -26.30
N ASP A 22 -0.94 -8.02 -27.25
CA ASP A 22 -0.32 -6.73 -27.00
C ASP A 22 -1.36 -5.69 -26.58
N ASP A 23 -0.94 -4.63 -25.91
CA ASP A 23 -1.85 -3.58 -25.40
C ASP A 23 -2.56 -2.83 -26.53
N THR A 24 -1.96 -2.81 -27.72
CA THR A 24 -2.52 -2.21 -28.95
C THR A 24 -3.40 -3.14 -29.77
N ASP A 25 -3.50 -4.42 -29.39
CA ASP A 25 -4.43 -5.33 -30.02
C ASP A 25 -5.88 -4.90 -29.73
N GLU A 26 -6.78 -5.12 -30.67
CA GLU A 26 -8.14 -4.63 -30.57
C GLU A 26 -9.17 -5.76 -30.48
N LEU A 27 -10.18 -5.57 -29.63
CA LEU A 27 -11.34 -6.44 -29.50
C LEU A 27 -12.59 -5.74 -30.01
N LEU A 28 -13.51 -6.51 -30.60
CA LEU A 28 -14.85 -6.00 -30.92
C LEU A 28 -15.76 -6.15 -29.69
N ILE A 29 -16.42 -5.06 -29.33
CA ILE A 29 -17.43 -5.03 -28.28
C ILE A 29 -18.74 -4.46 -28.78
N SER A 30 -19.83 -4.82 -28.11
CA SER A 30 -21.13 -4.16 -28.29
C SER A 30 -21.32 -3.13 -27.19
N ASP A 31 -21.26 -1.85 -27.50
CA ASP A 31 -21.52 -0.75 -26.59
C ASP A 31 -22.90 -0.14 -26.89
N ALA A 32 -23.85 -0.39 -25.99
CA ALA A 32 -25.25 0.03 -26.13
C ALA A 32 -25.87 -0.35 -27.49
N GLY A 33 -25.56 -1.55 -28.02
CA GLY A 33 -26.05 -2.04 -29.31
C GLY A 33 -25.25 -1.57 -30.52
N THR A 34 -24.21 -0.77 -30.34
CA THR A 34 -23.29 -0.34 -31.41
C THR A 34 -21.99 -1.13 -31.30
N ILE A 35 -21.55 -1.74 -32.41
CA ILE A 35 -20.26 -2.44 -32.46
C ILE A 35 -19.15 -1.40 -32.50
N LYS A 36 -18.25 -1.50 -31.54
CA LYS A 36 -17.04 -0.69 -31.41
C LYS A 36 -15.82 -1.60 -31.25
N ARG A 37 -14.65 -1.06 -31.51
CA ARG A 37 -13.37 -1.67 -31.14
C ARG A 37 -12.87 -1.08 -29.84
N ILE A 38 -12.17 -1.87 -29.07
CA ILE A 38 -11.52 -1.48 -27.82
C ILE A 38 -10.13 -2.10 -27.77
N ASP A 39 -9.14 -1.32 -27.39
CA ASP A 39 -7.78 -1.82 -27.19
C ASP A 39 -7.72 -2.74 -25.97
N VAL A 40 -6.88 -3.77 -26.03
CA VAL A 40 -6.67 -4.73 -24.95
C VAL A 40 -6.20 -4.02 -23.67
N SER A 41 -5.41 -2.94 -23.77
CA SER A 41 -5.01 -2.09 -22.65
C SER A 41 -6.17 -1.57 -21.81
N LEU A 42 -7.34 -1.36 -22.40
CA LEU A 42 -8.54 -0.87 -21.72
C LEU A 42 -9.39 -1.98 -21.08
N VAL A 43 -9.14 -3.25 -21.45
CA VAL A 43 -9.84 -4.43 -20.88
C VAL A 43 -9.02 -5.16 -19.86
N ARG A 44 -7.70 -4.99 -19.89
CA ARG A 44 -6.83 -5.55 -18.85
C ARG A 44 -6.99 -4.76 -17.57
N GLY A 45 -7.27 -5.46 -16.47
CA GLY A 45 -7.13 -4.89 -15.15
C GLY A 45 -5.65 -4.61 -14.89
N VAL A 46 -5.21 -3.35 -15.01
CA VAL A 46 -3.86 -2.95 -14.61
C VAL A 46 -3.91 -2.44 -13.19
N ASN A 47 -3.05 -2.96 -12.32
CA ASN A 47 -2.91 -2.40 -10.98
C ASN A 47 -2.15 -1.07 -11.08
N LYS A 48 -2.89 0.03 -11.19
CA LYS A 48 -2.34 1.38 -11.40
C LYS A 48 -1.95 2.10 -10.11
N ASN A 49 -2.39 1.60 -8.95
CA ASN A 49 -2.18 2.26 -7.66
C ASN A 49 -1.29 1.37 -6.80
N LEU A 50 -0.03 1.31 -7.15
CA LEU A 50 1.02 0.56 -6.46
C LEU A 50 2.09 1.55 -6.03
N TRP A 51 2.44 1.57 -4.73
CA TRP A 51 3.50 2.42 -4.21
C TRP A 51 4.33 1.71 -3.16
N LEU A 52 5.55 2.17 -3.02
CA LEU A 52 6.46 1.84 -1.93
C LEU A 52 7.34 3.05 -1.63
N ALA A 53 7.40 3.40 -0.38
CA ALA A 53 8.33 4.41 0.15
C ALA A 53 9.05 3.88 1.38
N TYR A 54 10.16 4.48 1.74
CA TYR A 54 10.92 4.13 2.94
C TYR A 54 11.52 5.36 3.62
N ASN A 55 11.80 5.21 4.90
CA ASN A 55 12.55 6.16 5.69
C ASN A 55 14.06 5.93 5.48
N ASN A 56 14.79 6.97 5.14
CA ASN A 56 16.24 6.94 4.89
C ASN A 56 17.06 7.64 6.01
N SER A 57 16.38 8.15 7.01
CA SER A 57 16.98 8.81 8.17
C SER A 57 16.54 8.14 9.47
N GLY A 58 17.34 8.28 10.51
CA GLY A 58 16.96 7.80 11.84
C GLY A 58 16.37 8.94 12.65
N ASP A 59 15.09 8.82 13.07
CA ASP A 59 14.38 9.87 13.78
C ASP A 59 14.20 9.56 15.26
N THR A 60 14.70 10.45 16.11
CA THR A 60 14.41 10.39 17.55
C THR A 60 13.01 10.91 17.80
N ILE A 61 12.17 10.08 18.41
CA ILE A 61 10.77 10.40 18.67
C ILE A 61 10.47 10.45 20.18
N SER A 62 9.28 10.94 20.53
CA SER A 62 8.82 10.95 21.92
C SER A 62 8.44 9.55 22.41
N ASN A 63 8.86 9.22 23.62
CA ASN A 63 8.57 7.92 24.24
C ASN A 63 7.07 7.69 24.37
N ALA A 64 6.62 6.49 24.01
CA ALA A 64 5.22 6.02 24.10
C ALA A 64 4.20 6.96 23.43
N THR A 65 4.61 7.62 22.36
CA THR A 65 3.76 8.57 21.61
C THR A 65 3.59 8.09 20.18
N TRP A 66 2.35 8.09 19.68
CA TRP A 66 2.09 7.82 18.28
C TRP A 66 2.71 8.92 17.41
N THR A 67 3.67 8.53 16.59
CA THR A 67 4.41 9.43 15.70
C THR A 67 4.28 8.93 14.28
N LYS A 68 4.02 9.84 13.34
CA LYS A 68 4.03 9.51 11.93
C LYS A 68 5.46 9.12 11.51
N VAL A 69 5.57 8.06 10.71
CA VAL A 69 6.85 7.63 10.17
C VAL A 69 7.12 8.45 8.91
N GLU A 70 8.22 9.18 8.92
CA GLU A 70 8.68 9.91 7.73
C GLU A 70 9.10 8.92 6.63
N MET A 71 8.67 9.17 5.41
CA MET A 71 8.94 8.35 4.23
C MET A 71 9.67 9.21 3.18
N ASP A 72 10.95 9.45 3.43
CA ASP A 72 11.79 10.38 2.67
C ASP A 72 12.01 9.99 1.22
N VAL A 73 11.94 8.69 0.93
CA VAL A 73 12.29 8.16 -0.39
C VAL A 73 11.14 7.34 -0.95
N GLU A 74 10.64 7.80 -2.07
CA GLU A 74 9.75 7.01 -2.93
C GLU A 74 10.57 6.04 -3.77
N VAL A 75 10.25 4.75 -3.72
CA VAL A 75 10.88 3.71 -4.55
C VAL A 75 10.17 3.61 -5.89
N TYR A 76 8.86 3.55 -5.84
CA TYR A 76 7.98 3.61 -7.00
C TYR A 76 6.57 4.05 -6.56
N ASP A 77 5.91 4.73 -7.48
CA ASP A 77 4.49 5.10 -7.39
C ASP A 77 3.89 5.15 -8.79
N THR A 78 3.07 4.16 -9.12
CA THR A 78 2.51 4.03 -10.48
C THR A 78 1.38 5.01 -10.77
N ALA A 79 0.89 5.71 -9.76
CA ALA A 79 -0.21 6.66 -9.86
C ALA A 79 0.20 8.11 -9.59
N SER A 80 1.46 8.36 -9.19
CA SER A 80 1.95 9.67 -8.70
C SER A 80 1.05 10.23 -7.59
N ALA A 81 0.70 9.38 -6.64
CA ALA A 81 -0.27 9.63 -5.57
C ALA A 81 0.33 9.56 -4.16
N PHE A 82 1.61 9.14 -4.06
CA PHE A 82 2.38 9.22 -2.83
C PHE A 82 3.07 10.59 -2.73
N ASP A 83 2.93 11.23 -1.59
CA ASP A 83 3.49 12.54 -1.29
C ASP A 83 4.53 12.42 -0.19
N VAL A 84 5.82 12.42 -0.56
CA VAL A 84 6.95 12.36 0.37
C VAL A 84 7.03 13.58 1.31
N SER A 85 6.45 14.72 0.95
CA SER A 85 6.44 15.90 1.82
C SER A 85 5.41 15.79 2.94
N ASN A 86 4.42 14.93 2.75
CA ASN A 86 3.35 14.65 3.70
C ASN A 86 3.32 13.18 4.14
N ASP A 87 4.28 12.35 3.73
CA ASP A 87 4.44 10.93 4.10
C ASP A 87 3.14 10.12 3.95
N ARG A 88 2.43 10.30 2.83
CA ARG A 88 1.12 9.69 2.65
C ARG A 88 0.82 9.32 1.21
N PHE A 89 0.02 8.28 1.03
CA PHE A 89 -0.63 7.97 -0.22
C PHE A 89 -2.05 8.54 -0.20
N THR A 90 -2.44 9.25 -1.27
CA THR A 90 -3.81 9.78 -1.44
C THR A 90 -4.48 9.07 -2.61
N VAL A 91 -5.67 8.51 -2.37
CA VAL A 91 -6.43 7.77 -3.40
C VAL A 91 -6.82 8.69 -4.54
N PRO A 92 -6.39 8.41 -5.78
CA PRO A 92 -6.75 9.22 -6.94
C PRO A 92 -8.26 9.21 -7.24
N SER A 93 -8.70 10.22 -8.01
CA SER A 93 -10.09 10.31 -8.46
C SER A 93 -10.47 9.08 -9.30
N GLY A 94 -11.62 8.48 -9.01
CA GLY A 94 -12.11 7.27 -9.68
C GLY A 94 -11.47 5.97 -9.19
N GLU A 95 -10.49 6.02 -8.28
CA GLU A 95 -9.72 4.86 -7.82
C GLU A 95 -10.14 4.37 -6.42
N GLY A 96 -11.34 4.71 -5.95
CA GLY A 96 -11.90 4.12 -4.73
C GLY A 96 -12.00 2.60 -4.83
N GLY A 97 -11.93 1.90 -3.68
CA GLY A 97 -12.02 0.44 -3.62
C GLY A 97 -11.21 -0.15 -2.47
N TYR A 98 -10.97 -1.46 -2.52
CA TYR A 98 -10.15 -2.14 -1.52
C TYR A 98 -8.66 -2.01 -1.83
N TYR A 99 -7.91 -1.67 -0.81
CA TYR A 99 -6.45 -1.53 -0.86
C TYR A 99 -5.80 -2.49 0.14
N TYR A 100 -4.73 -3.15 -0.28
CA TYR A 100 -3.82 -3.83 0.62
C TYR A 100 -2.73 -2.86 1.03
N LEU A 101 -2.63 -2.61 2.33
CA LEU A 101 -1.57 -1.79 2.94
C LEU A 101 -0.58 -2.70 3.64
N TYR A 102 0.69 -2.39 3.54
CA TYR A 102 1.74 -3.05 4.31
C TYR A 102 2.80 -2.04 4.77
N GLY A 103 3.37 -2.30 5.91
CA GLY A 103 4.45 -1.47 6.43
C GLY A 103 5.26 -2.19 7.48
N THR A 104 6.48 -1.74 7.65
CA THR A 104 7.40 -2.23 8.69
C THR A 104 8.03 -1.03 9.36
N THR A 105 7.89 -0.95 10.68
CA THR A 105 8.69 -0.04 11.49
C THR A 105 9.94 -0.76 11.95
N ASN A 106 11.11 -0.23 11.61
CA ASN A 106 12.35 -0.52 12.29
C ASN A 106 12.48 0.44 13.46
N GLY A 107 12.52 -0.10 14.66
CA GLY A 107 12.61 0.72 15.86
C GLY A 107 13.79 0.30 16.72
N ARG A 108 14.47 1.27 17.28
CA ARG A 108 15.56 1.04 18.22
C ARG A 108 15.56 2.03 19.37
N ASN A 109 16.41 1.78 20.31
CA ASN A 109 16.68 2.64 21.43
C ASN A 109 18.16 3.05 21.44
N THR A 110 18.47 4.21 21.97
CA THR A 110 19.85 4.67 22.16
C THR A 110 20.65 3.75 23.10
N ASN A 111 19.97 3.04 23.99
CA ASN A 111 20.52 2.00 24.87
C ASN A 111 19.64 0.74 24.84
N ASN A 112 19.96 -0.31 25.53
CA ASN A 112 19.29 -1.61 25.43
C ASN A 112 18.00 -1.70 26.28
N HIS A 113 17.15 -0.67 26.23
CA HIS A 113 15.93 -0.58 27.04
C HIS A 113 14.64 -0.44 26.23
N LEU A 114 14.59 -1.03 25.02
CA LEU A 114 13.40 -1.07 24.20
C LEU A 114 12.37 -2.02 24.84
N ARG A 115 11.12 -1.54 24.95
CA ARG A 115 10.01 -2.28 25.58
C ARG A 115 8.93 -2.70 24.60
N ALA A 116 8.53 -1.81 23.70
CA ALA A 116 7.49 -2.13 22.73
C ALA A 116 7.68 -1.34 21.44
N ILE A 117 7.25 -1.94 20.33
CA ILE A 117 7.00 -1.26 19.06
C ILE A 117 5.59 -1.62 18.62
N GLN A 118 4.83 -0.60 18.29
CA GLN A 118 3.50 -0.71 17.69
C GLN A 118 3.53 0.00 16.34
N THR A 119 2.95 -0.61 15.32
CA THR A 119 2.80 -0.03 13.98
C THR A 119 1.32 0.01 13.64
N ALA A 120 0.85 1.12 13.13
CA ALA A 120 -0.54 1.32 12.76
C ALA A 120 -0.67 2.10 11.46
N PHE A 121 -1.79 1.88 10.75
CA PHE A 121 -2.17 2.70 9.62
C PHE A 121 -3.26 3.69 10.03
N TYR A 122 -3.13 4.90 9.55
CA TYR A 122 -4.07 5.99 9.75
C TYR A 122 -4.76 6.31 8.43
N LYS A 123 -6.03 6.61 8.50
CA LYS A 123 -6.85 7.09 7.39
C LYS A 123 -7.37 8.47 7.75
N ASN A 124 -7.09 9.46 6.92
CA ASN A 124 -7.54 10.84 7.13
C ASN A 124 -7.19 11.36 8.54
N GLY A 125 -5.97 11.07 8.99
CA GLY A 125 -5.44 11.51 10.30
C GLY A 125 -5.96 10.74 11.51
N SER A 126 -6.73 9.67 11.31
CA SER A 126 -7.26 8.84 12.40
C SER A 126 -6.84 7.39 12.23
N ILE A 127 -6.52 6.71 13.33
CA ILE A 127 -6.22 5.29 13.29
C ILE A 127 -7.40 4.50 12.70
N ILE A 128 -7.12 3.61 11.75
CA ILE A 128 -8.17 2.84 11.08
C ILE A 128 -8.92 1.97 12.09
N SER A 129 -8.19 1.27 12.94
CA SER A 129 -8.72 0.53 14.08
C SER A 129 -7.57 0.06 14.97
N ASP A 130 -7.74 0.17 16.25
CA ASP A 130 -6.81 -0.34 17.25
C ASP A 130 -6.81 -1.87 17.38
N LYS A 131 -7.82 -2.54 16.82
CA LYS A 131 -7.99 -4.00 16.91
C LYS A 131 -7.31 -4.79 15.80
N TYR A 132 -7.33 -4.25 14.56
CA TYR A 132 -6.78 -4.96 13.38
C TYR A 132 -5.84 -4.12 12.53
N ALA A 133 -5.72 -2.84 12.81
CA ALA A 133 -4.81 -1.94 12.10
C ALA A 133 -3.53 -1.62 12.88
N MET A 134 -3.28 -2.35 13.96
CA MET A 134 -2.13 -2.19 14.82
C MET A 134 -1.46 -3.53 15.07
N ALA A 135 -0.15 -3.57 14.86
CA ALA A 135 0.68 -4.69 15.27
C ALA A 135 1.58 -4.26 16.44
N SER A 136 1.66 -5.07 17.45
CA SER A 136 2.42 -4.77 18.67
C SER A 136 3.37 -5.91 19.02
N ILE A 137 4.54 -5.57 19.51
CA ILE A 137 5.38 -6.47 20.28
C ILE A 137 5.71 -5.78 21.62
N ASN A 138 5.63 -6.53 22.69
CA ASN A 138 5.82 -6.00 24.03
C ASN A 138 6.77 -6.92 24.81
N ASN A 139 7.79 -6.33 25.42
CA ASN A 139 8.75 -6.99 26.28
C ASN A 139 8.59 -6.50 27.73
N ALA A 140 7.35 -6.39 28.21
CA ALA A 140 7.04 -5.81 29.52
C ALA A 140 7.52 -6.66 30.70
N ASP A 141 7.71 -7.97 30.52
CA ASP A 141 7.89 -8.91 31.64
C ASP A 141 9.35 -9.21 31.99
N SER A 142 10.31 -8.77 31.20
CA SER A 142 11.73 -8.95 31.56
C SER A 142 12.28 -7.70 32.26
N GLY A 143 12.57 -7.82 33.53
CA GLY A 143 13.12 -6.74 34.34
C GLY A 143 14.39 -6.09 33.77
N ASP A 144 15.12 -6.79 32.89
CA ASP A 144 16.32 -6.35 32.20
C ASP A 144 16.20 -6.67 30.68
N GLY A 145 15.29 -6.00 30.01
CA GLY A 145 15.18 -6.14 28.55
C GLY A 145 16.42 -5.60 27.85
N ASN A 146 17.29 -6.49 27.40
CA ASN A 146 18.50 -6.17 26.64
C ASN A 146 18.23 -5.97 25.15
N PHE A 147 17.02 -5.56 24.78
CA PHE A 147 16.71 -5.30 23.39
C PHE A 147 17.05 -3.87 23.01
N ARG A 148 17.89 -3.74 22.00
CA ARG A 148 18.23 -2.45 21.41
C ARG A 148 17.26 -2.06 20.30
N GLY A 149 16.85 -3.01 19.48
CA GLY A 149 15.97 -2.76 18.36
C GLY A 149 15.36 -4.02 17.80
N PHE A 150 14.26 -3.88 17.12
CA PHE A 150 13.63 -4.89 16.27
C PHE A 150 12.68 -4.24 15.26
N SER A 151 12.26 -5.04 14.29
CA SER A 151 11.32 -4.59 13.27
C SER A 151 9.92 -5.12 13.57
N ARG A 152 8.91 -4.31 13.32
CA ARG A 152 7.52 -4.72 13.41
C ARG A 152 6.78 -4.45 12.10
N SER A 153 6.36 -5.52 11.44
CA SER A 153 5.55 -5.46 10.22
C SER A 153 4.06 -5.57 10.55
N HIS A 154 3.27 -4.87 9.75
CA HIS A 154 1.82 -4.93 9.78
C HIS A 154 1.26 -4.83 8.37
N SER A 155 0.11 -5.46 8.14
CA SER A 155 -0.63 -5.32 6.89
C SER A 155 -2.13 -5.50 7.13
N LEU A 156 -2.93 -4.86 6.30
CA LEU A 156 -4.39 -5.01 6.32
C LEU A 156 -4.99 -4.70 4.94
N ILE A 157 -6.22 -5.14 4.76
CA ILE A 157 -7.07 -4.71 3.64
C ILE A 157 -8.08 -3.69 4.17
N VAL A 158 -8.19 -2.55 3.49
CA VAL A 158 -9.08 -1.46 3.86
C VAL A 158 -9.83 -0.92 2.65
N ASN A 159 -11.09 -0.52 2.85
CA ASN A 159 -11.86 0.18 1.83
C ASN A 159 -11.56 1.69 1.90
N LEU A 160 -11.09 2.25 0.80
CA LEU A 160 -10.76 3.66 0.65
C LEU A 160 -11.62 4.28 -0.45
N SER A 161 -12.10 5.48 -0.19
CA SER A 161 -12.78 6.32 -1.19
C SER A 161 -11.78 7.22 -1.91
N ALA A 162 -12.13 7.73 -3.07
CA ALA A 162 -11.33 8.77 -3.73
C ALA A 162 -11.10 9.94 -2.76
N SER A 163 -9.88 10.47 -2.77
CA SER A 163 -9.38 11.53 -1.87
C SER A 163 -9.13 11.11 -0.41
N ASP A 164 -9.46 9.88 0.00
CA ASP A 164 -8.93 9.38 1.27
C ASP A 164 -7.41 9.29 1.20
N TYR A 165 -6.73 9.60 2.30
CA TYR A 165 -5.29 9.37 2.41
C TYR A 165 -4.96 8.41 3.54
N VAL A 166 -3.85 7.70 3.36
CA VAL A 166 -3.32 6.76 4.35
C VAL A 166 -1.87 7.08 4.69
N GLU A 167 -1.55 6.91 5.96
CA GLU A 167 -0.25 7.18 6.56
C GLU A 167 0.16 6.03 7.47
N MET A 168 1.45 5.85 7.70
CA MET A 168 1.95 4.89 8.69
C MET A 168 2.42 5.62 9.95
N TYR A 169 1.99 5.13 11.11
CA TYR A 169 2.39 5.62 12.42
C TYR A 169 3.03 4.51 13.23
N THR A 170 3.89 4.92 14.14
CA THR A 170 4.50 4.02 15.12
C THR A 170 4.41 4.59 16.52
N ASN A 171 4.41 3.70 17.50
CA ASN A 171 4.58 4.04 18.90
C ASN A 171 5.67 3.14 19.47
N ILE A 172 6.77 3.74 19.90
CA ILE A 172 7.91 3.04 20.46
C ILE A 172 8.01 3.38 21.93
N THR A 173 8.00 2.35 22.78
CA THR A 173 8.11 2.49 24.23
C THR A 173 9.47 2.02 24.69
N VAL A 174 10.13 2.85 25.49
CA VAL A 174 11.41 2.55 26.14
C VAL A 174 11.33 2.82 27.63
N SER A 175 12.06 2.07 28.44
CA SER A 175 12.16 2.32 29.89
C SER A 175 13.29 3.28 30.27
N SER A 176 14.25 3.49 29.38
CA SER A 176 15.35 4.44 29.50
C SER A 176 15.95 4.72 28.14
N GLY A 177 16.59 5.87 27.95
CA GLY A 177 17.12 6.30 26.67
C GLY A 177 16.05 6.94 25.76
N SER A 178 16.33 7.05 24.47
CA SER A 178 15.44 7.65 23.51
C SER A 178 15.01 6.64 22.45
N PRO A 179 13.72 6.57 22.14
CA PRO A 179 13.23 5.75 21.05
C PRO A 179 13.58 6.39 19.71
N ILE A 180 13.93 5.57 18.75
CA ILE A 180 14.33 5.99 17.39
C ILE A 180 13.56 5.14 16.40
N ILE A 181 12.93 5.78 15.42
CA ILE A 181 12.55 5.14 14.16
C ILE A 181 13.85 5.02 13.36
N ASP A 182 14.23 3.80 13.01
CA ASP A 182 15.49 3.55 12.31
C ASP A 182 15.30 3.55 10.81
N GLU A 183 16.38 3.70 10.09
CA GLU A 183 16.43 3.60 8.62
C GLU A 183 15.73 2.33 8.12
N ILE A 184 15.28 2.36 6.85
CA ILE A 184 14.59 1.23 6.20
C ILE A 184 13.26 0.82 6.85
N SER A 185 12.61 1.70 7.60
CA SER A 185 11.16 1.57 7.83
C SER A 185 10.44 1.78 6.50
N ILE A 186 9.52 0.90 6.15
CA ILE A 186 8.86 0.91 4.84
C ILE A 186 7.35 1.06 4.97
N PHE A 187 6.74 1.71 3.98
CA PHE A 187 5.29 1.78 3.82
C PHE A 187 4.94 1.65 2.33
N GLY A 188 4.00 0.79 2.05
CA GLY A 188 3.54 0.56 0.69
C GLY A 188 2.13 -0.01 0.63
N GLY A 189 1.63 -0.14 -0.57
CA GLY A 189 0.32 -0.71 -0.80
C GLY A 189 -0.05 -0.79 -2.27
N TYR A 190 -1.20 -1.39 -2.51
CA TYR A 190 -1.77 -1.46 -3.84
C TYR A 190 -3.28 -1.69 -3.79
N LYS A 191 -3.96 -1.22 -4.84
CA LYS A 191 -5.39 -1.46 -5.02
C LYS A 191 -5.63 -2.92 -5.40
N LEU A 192 -6.59 -3.56 -4.75
CA LEU A 192 -7.06 -4.88 -5.16
C LEU A 192 -7.99 -4.73 -6.37
N LEU A 193 -7.84 -5.62 -7.34
CA LEU A 193 -8.78 -5.74 -8.44
C LEU A 193 -10.07 -6.40 -7.91
N THR A 194 -11.16 -5.69 -8.01
CA THR A 194 -12.50 -6.14 -7.59
C THR A 194 -13.46 -6.09 -8.76
#